data_90fba2140f5522292b94d510c3dde7ff
#
_entry.id   90fba2140f5522292b94d510c3dde7ff
#
_cell.length_a   1.000
_cell.length_b   1.000
_cell.length_c   1.000
_cell.angle_alpha   90.00
_cell.angle_beta   90.00
_cell.angle_gamma   90.00
#
_symmetry.space_group_name_H-M   'P 1'
#
loop_
_entity.id
_entity.type
_entity.pdbx_description
1 polymer ?
#
loop_
_entity_poly.entity_id
_entity_poly.type
_entity_poly.pdbx_seq_one_letter_code
_entity_poly.pdbx_strand_id
1 'polypeptide(L)'
;MKKFLAILLTGVLTLGLAACGSSEPTADESGITLKIGATPTPHAEILTAAQDELAALGVTLEIVEFTDYVQPNLATESGDLDANFFQHTPYLDQFNVDQGTNLVSVGTVHYEPMGIFAGTAASLAEIPEGGKVGIPNDGTNGGRALLLLEANGLITLNPEAGISATKLDIIENPLNLEIIDMEAAQLPMSLGDLSVAVINGNFAMQHGLNVADALAIEAADSLAAETYGNIVSVKAGNEELPGIAELMQVLQGEAIAEFIANTYSGAVVSTTK
;
A
#
# COMPACT_ATOMS: atom_id res chain seq x y z
N MET A 1 6.65 57.54 -72.87
CA MET A 1 7.85 57.39 -73.73
C MET A 1 8.53 56.11 -73.36
N LYS A 2 8.63 55.21 -74.34
CA LYS A 2 9.71 54.23 -74.59
C LYS A 2 10.08 53.28 -73.39
N LYS A 3 10.30 52.00 -73.53
CA LYS A 3 10.31 51.03 -74.68
C LYS A 3 10.37 49.65 -74.07
N PHE A 4 9.68 48.70 -74.66
CA PHE A 4 9.97 47.27 -74.84
C PHE A 4 11.33 46.74 -74.38
N LEU A 5 11.34 45.56 -73.77
CA LEU A 5 12.04 44.42 -74.37
C LEU A 5 11.53 43.10 -73.78
N ALA A 6 11.02 42.26 -74.63
CA ALA A 6 10.75 40.86 -74.43
C ALA A 6 12.01 40.03 -74.65
N ILE A 7 12.32 39.03 -73.84
CA ILE A 7 13.19 37.94 -74.26
C ILE A 7 12.57 36.63 -73.74
N LEU A 8 12.22 35.81 -74.69
CA LEU A 8 11.91 34.39 -74.59
C LEU A 8 13.21 33.61 -74.30
N LEU A 9 13.22 32.65 -73.46
CA LEU A 9 14.05 31.44 -73.59
C LEU A 9 13.49 30.25 -72.81
N THR A 10 12.94 29.34 -73.56
CA THR A 10 13.17 27.90 -73.70
C THR A 10 13.36 27.07 -72.35
N GLY A 11 12.47 26.16 -72.20
CA GLY A 11 12.33 25.10 -71.30
C GLY A 11 13.50 24.12 -71.06
N VAL A 12 13.51 23.59 -69.91
CA VAL A 12 14.05 22.24 -69.66
C VAL A 12 13.08 21.55 -68.69
N LEU A 13 12.45 20.50 -69.18
CA LEU A 13 11.61 19.58 -68.48
C LEU A 13 12.52 18.58 -67.75
N THR A 14 12.68 18.69 -66.44
CA THR A 14 13.29 17.64 -65.65
C THR A 14 12.20 16.95 -64.84
N LEU A 15 11.87 15.70 -65.21
CA LEU A 15 11.09 14.78 -64.43
C LEU A 15 11.90 14.47 -63.17
N GLY A 16 11.51 15.06 -62.05
CA GLY A 16 11.92 14.60 -60.72
C GLY A 16 10.98 13.48 -60.26
N LEU A 17 11.48 12.26 -60.14
CA LEU A 17 10.79 11.16 -59.45
C LEU A 17 10.53 11.59 -57.99
N ALA A 18 9.25 11.81 -57.67
CA ALA A 18 8.79 11.87 -56.29
C ALA A 18 8.88 10.45 -55.72
N ALA A 19 9.94 10.16 -54.99
CA ALA A 19 9.98 9.05 -54.06
C ALA A 19 9.01 9.37 -52.92
N CYS A 20 7.80 8.82 -52.96
CA CYS A 20 6.95 8.71 -51.80
C CYS A 20 7.65 7.78 -50.81
N GLY A 21 8.45 8.37 -49.91
CA GLY A 21 8.80 7.74 -48.65
C GLY A 21 7.52 7.72 -47.81
N SER A 22 6.84 6.61 -47.78
CA SER A 22 5.89 6.32 -46.71
C SER A 22 6.68 6.29 -45.40
N SER A 23 6.66 7.40 -44.65
CA SER A 23 6.95 7.37 -43.23
C SER A 23 5.85 6.50 -42.64
N GLU A 24 6.15 5.27 -42.36
CA GLU A 24 5.38 4.53 -41.37
C GLU A 24 5.32 5.40 -40.09
N PRO A 25 4.15 5.60 -39.49
CA PRO A 25 4.11 6.26 -38.20
C PRO A 25 4.96 5.38 -37.27
N THR A 26 6.11 5.91 -36.86
CA THR A 26 6.79 5.37 -35.67
C THR A 26 5.76 5.35 -34.57
N ALA A 27 5.41 4.15 -34.07
CA ALA A 27 4.66 4.02 -32.86
C ALA A 27 5.34 4.94 -31.85
N ASP A 28 4.57 5.82 -31.26
CA ASP A 28 5.02 6.69 -30.20
C ASP A 28 5.42 5.74 -29.05
N GLU A 29 6.73 5.57 -28.83
CA GLU A 29 7.28 4.82 -27.70
C GLU A 29 7.12 5.62 -26.40
N SER A 30 6.01 6.35 -26.24
CA SER A 30 5.65 6.90 -24.96
C SER A 30 5.17 5.72 -24.10
N GLY A 31 6.09 5.11 -23.36
CA GLY A 31 5.78 4.08 -22.39
C GLY A 31 4.72 4.61 -21.39
N ILE A 32 3.92 3.71 -20.86
CA ILE A 32 2.93 4.03 -19.84
C ILE A 32 3.68 4.44 -18.57
N THR A 33 3.32 5.56 -17.95
CA THR A 33 3.80 5.94 -16.63
C THR A 33 2.64 5.83 -15.65
N LEU A 34 2.83 5.06 -14.57
CA LEU A 34 1.91 4.97 -13.44
C LEU A 34 2.51 5.68 -12.22
N LYS A 35 1.76 6.62 -11.67
CA LYS A 35 2.12 7.31 -10.44
C LYS A 35 1.42 6.64 -9.25
N ILE A 36 2.20 6.02 -8.36
CA ILE A 36 1.68 5.17 -7.29
C ILE A 36 2.13 5.67 -5.92
N GLY A 37 1.14 5.89 -5.03
CA GLY A 37 1.40 6.20 -3.62
C GLY A 37 1.65 4.94 -2.80
N ALA A 38 2.69 4.93 -1.97
CA ALA A 38 3.03 3.79 -1.14
C ALA A 38 3.64 4.23 0.20
N THR A 39 3.56 3.37 1.23
CA THR A 39 4.42 3.57 2.41
C THR A 39 5.83 3.06 2.11
N PRO A 40 6.89 3.62 2.75
CA PRO A 40 8.28 3.29 2.41
C PRO A 40 8.57 1.79 2.44
N THR A 41 8.30 1.13 3.57
CA THR A 41 8.54 -0.30 3.80
C THR A 41 7.24 -0.98 4.21
N PRO A 42 6.84 -2.12 3.61
CA PRO A 42 7.51 -2.83 2.53
C PRO A 42 7.08 -2.36 1.13
N HIS A 43 6.05 -1.51 1.02
CA HIS A 43 5.29 -1.26 -0.20
C HIS A 43 6.13 -0.61 -1.30
N ALA A 44 6.84 0.51 -1.02
CA ALA A 44 7.70 1.15 -2.02
C ALA A 44 8.91 0.27 -2.38
N GLU A 45 9.41 -0.55 -1.44
CA GLU A 45 10.48 -1.52 -1.72
C GLU A 45 10.01 -2.62 -2.68
N ILE A 46 8.79 -3.14 -2.48
CA ILE A 46 8.17 -4.14 -3.39
C ILE A 46 7.94 -3.52 -4.78
N LEU A 47 7.41 -2.29 -4.86
CA LEU A 47 7.24 -1.58 -6.13
C LEU A 47 8.59 -1.35 -6.82
N THR A 48 9.63 -1.01 -6.06
CA THR A 48 10.98 -0.83 -6.60
C THR A 48 11.54 -2.12 -7.17
N ALA A 49 11.33 -3.24 -6.50
CA ALA A 49 11.73 -4.57 -7.00
C ALA A 49 10.99 -4.97 -8.29
N ALA A 50 9.78 -4.43 -8.51
CA ALA A 50 8.98 -4.70 -9.70
C ALA A 50 9.37 -3.84 -10.92
N GLN A 51 10.16 -2.77 -10.76
CA GLN A 51 10.40 -1.77 -11.82
C GLN A 51 11.01 -2.34 -13.09
N ASP A 52 12.00 -3.21 -12.98
CA ASP A 52 12.69 -3.76 -14.16
C ASP A 52 11.76 -4.65 -15.00
N GLU A 53 10.92 -5.47 -14.36
CA GLU A 53 9.97 -6.33 -15.04
C GLU A 53 8.83 -5.52 -15.67
N LEU A 54 8.34 -4.49 -14.98
CA LEU A 54 7.35 -3.56 -15.52
C LEU A 54 7.89 -2.75 -16.70
N ALA A 55 9.14 -2.29 -16.62
CA ALA A 55 9.78 -1.58 -17.72
C ALA A 55 9.88 -2.47 -18.98
N ALA A 56 10.13 -3.77 -18.83
CA ALA A 56 10.12 -4.73 -19.95
C ALA A 56 8.72 -4.90 -20.56
N LEU A 57 7.66 -4.59 -19.82
CA LEU A 57 6.26 -4.55 -20.29
C LEU A 57 5.83 -3.15 -20.79
N GLY A 58 6.76 -2.18 -20.81
CA GLY A 58 6.48 -0.80 -21.27
C GLY A 58 5.84 0.09 -20.20
N VAL A 59 5.87 -0.30 -18.91
CA VAL A 59 5.32 0.45 -17.79
C VAL A 59 6.44 1.01 -16.91
N THR A 60 6.43 2.31 -16.68
CA THR A 60 7.34 3.02 -15.76
C THR A 60 6.58 3.39 -14.49
N LEU A 61 7.16 3.17 -13.31
CA LEU A 61 6.58 3.60 -12.04
C LEU A 61 7.19 4.92 -11.57
N GLU A 62 6.32 5.88 -11.22
CA GLU A 62 6.64 7.02 -10.37
C GLU A 62 6.11 6.72 -8.96
N ILE A 63 7.00 6.33 -8.05
CA ILE A 63 6.64 5.95 -6.68
C ILE A 63 6.68 7.20 -5.81
N VAL A 64 5.56 7.48 -5.12
CA VAL A 64 5.43 8.59 -4.17
C VAL A 64 5.25 8.03 -2.77
N GLU A 65 6.19 8.29 -1.87
CA GLU A 65 6.15 7.76 -0.52
C GLU A 65 5.32 8.64 0.43
N PHE A 66 4.54 7.99 1.27
CA PHE A 66 3.72 8.58 2.32
C PHE A 66 4.00 7.91 3.67
N THR A 67 3.96 8.71 4.74
CA THR A 67 4.23 8.24 6.10
C THR A 67 2.96 8.14 6.97
N ASP A 68 1.79 8.23 6.34
CA ASP A 68 0.46 8.09 6.96
C ASP A 68 -0.49 7.29 6.05
N TYR A 69 -1.68 6.95 6.56
CA TYR A 69 -2.67 6.16 5.81
C TYR A 69 -3.80 7.00 5.17
N VAL A 70 -3.82 8.31 5.40
CA VAL A 70 -4.91 9.19 4.91
C VAL A 70 -4.56 9.77 3.54
N GLN A 71 -3.35 10.34 3.43
CA GLN A 71 -2.95 11.08 2.24
C GLN A 71 -2.89 10.26 0.95
N PRO A 72 -2.43 8.98 0.94
CA PRO A 72 -2.41 8.19 -0.30
C PRO A 72 -3.81 8.01 -0.89
N ASN A 73 -4.83 7.77 -0.04
CA ASN A 73 -6.21 7.62 -0.50
C ASN A 73 -6.79 8.93 -1.03
N LEU A 74 -6.57 10.04 -0.35
CA LEU A 74 -7.03 11.36 -0.82
C LEU A 74 -6.37 11.74 -2.15
N ALA A 75 -5.08 11.48 -2.32
CA ALA A 75 -4.34 11.74 -3.55
C ALA A 75 -4.81 10.85 -4.72
N THR A 76 -5.18 9.59 -4.44
CA THR A 76 -5.77 8.69 -5.45
C THR A 76 -7.18 9.14 -5.83
N GLU A 77 -8.00 9.54 -4.85
CA GLU A 77 -9.35 10.04 -5.11
C GLU A 77 -9.34 11.34 -5.92
N SER A 78 -8.39 12.27 -5.64
CA SER A 78 -8.24 13.51 -6.40
C SER A 78 -7.70 13.31 -7.82
N GLY A 79 -7.05 12.18 -8.11
CA GLY A 79 -6.35 11.90 -9.36
C GLY A 79 -4.92 12.44 -9.41
N ASP A 80 -4.34 12.82 -8.26
CA ASP A 80 -2.91 13.15 -8.15
C ASP A 80 -2.03 11.90 -8.20
N LEU A 81 -2.62 10.73 -7.93
CA LEU A 81 -2.06 9.40 -8.09
C LEU A 81 -2.98 8.53 -8.95
N ASP A 82 -2.41 7.65 -9.76
CA ASP A 82 -3.16 6.66 -10.53
C ASP A 82 -3.63 5.49 -9.64
N ALA A 83 -2.80 5.13 -8.65
CA ALA A 83 -3.06 4.04 -7.69
C ALA A 83 -2.37 4.31 -6.35
N ASN A 84 -2.73 3.51 -5.34
CA ASN A 84 -1.95 3.41 -4.11
C ASN A 84 -1.77 1.95 -3.69
N PHE A 85 -0.72 1.71 -2.90
CA PHE A 85 -0.37 0.41 -2.35
C PHE A 85 0.18 0.60 -0.93
N PHE A 86 -0.67 0.40 0.10
CA PHE A 86 -0.30 0.59 1.51
C PHE A 86 -1.32 0.01 2.49
N GLN A 87 -2.50 -0.45 2.03
CA GLN A 87 -3.68 -0.71 2.84
C GLN A 87 -4.30 -2.07 2.54
N HIS A 88 -5.16 -2.53 3.44
CA HIS A 88 -5.99 -3.71 3.28
C HIS A 88 -7.46 -3.35 3.01
N THR A 89 -8.23 -4.30 2.48
CA THR A 89 -9.64 -4.07 2.09
C THR A 89 -10.51 -3.48 3.20
N PRO A 90 -10.52 -3.98 4.45
CA PRO A 90 -11.36 -3.38 5.50
C PRO A 90 -11.05 -1.89 5.75
N TYR A 91 -9.77 -1.48 5.67
CA TYR A 91 -9.41 -0.07 5.80
C TYR A 91 -9.93 0.76 4.64
N LEU A 92 -9.77 0.28 3.40
CA LEU A 92 -10.29 0.95 2.21
C LEU A 92 -11.80 1.16 2.29
N ASP A 93 -12.55 0.11 2.66
CA ASP A 93 -14.01 0.17 2.76
C ASP A 93 -14.46 1.19 3.81
N GLN A 94 -13.83 1.17 4.99
CA GLN A 94 -14.14 2.14 6.05
C GLN A 94 -13.75 3.56 5.65
N PHE A 95 -12.58 3.73 5.02
CA PHE A 95 -12.12 5.03 4.53
C PHE A 95 -13.09 5.64 3.52
N ASN A 96 -13.60 4.83 2.58
CA ASN A 96 -14.59 5.28 1.61
C ASN A 96 -15.86 5.81 2.30
N VAL A 97 -16.31 5.12 3.36
CA VAL A 97 -17.49 5.56 4.14
C VAL A 97 -17.19 6.86 4.89
N ASP A 98 -16.07 6.94 5.58
CA ASP A 98 -15.73 8.05 6.48
C ASP A 98 -15.38 9.33 5.72
N GLN A 99 -14.70 9.21 4.58
CA GLN A 99 -14.19 10.33 3.79
C GLN A 99 -15.06 10.64 2.55
N GLY A 100 -16.03 9.78 2.24
CA GLY A 100 -16.88 9.92 1.06
C GLY A 100 -16.11 9.73 -0.25
N THR A 101 -15.06 8.91 -0.23
CA THR A 101 -14.25 8.55 -1.39
C THR A 101 -14.85 7.35 -2.13
N ASN A 102 -14.38 7.09 -3.34
CA ASN A 102 -14.86 6.00 -4.18
C ASN A 102 -13.68 5.22 -4.77
N LEU A 103 -12.89 4.63 -3.88
CA LEU A 103 -11.72 3.83 -4.24
C LEU A 103 -12.08 2.35 -4.28
N VAL A 104 -11.43 1.59 -5.15
CA VAL A 104 -11.67 0.15 -5.31
C VAL A 104 -10.35 -0.61 -5.36
N SER A 105 -10.34 -1.84 -4.87
CA SER A 105 -9.20 -2.74 -4.97
C SER A 105 -9.10 -3.33 -6.38
N VAL A 106 -7.88 -3.41 -6.91
CA VAL A 106 -7.58 -4.14 -8.15
C VAL A 106 -6.87 -5.46 -7.90
N GLY A 107 -6.50 -5.75 -6.65
CA GLY A 107 -5.97 -7.05 -6.25
C GLY A 107 -5.12 -7.01 -4.98
N THR A 108 -4.91 -8.19 -4.39
CA THR A 108 -4.12 -8.40 -3.18
C THR A 108 -2.70 -8.85 -3.54
N VAL A 109 -1.71 -8.40 -2.81
CA VAL A 109 -0.29 -8.69 -3.07
C VAL A 109 0.35 -9.46 -1.92
N HIS A 110 0.23 -8.99 -0.69
CA HIS A 110 0.86 -9.58 0.49
C HIS A 110 0.04 -9.35 1.75
N TYR A 111 0.45 -10.01 2.82
CA TYR A 111 -0.07 -9.83 4.18
C TYR A 111 1.07 -9.44 5.12
N GLU A 112 0.78 -8.58 6.07
CA GLU A 112 1.68 -8.16 7.14
C GLU A 112 1.05 -8.50 8.49
N PRO A 113 1.63 -9.43 9.29
CA PRO A 113 1.16 -9.69 10.64
C PRO A 113 1.23 -8.42 11.50
N MET A 114 0.17 -8.14 12.25
CA MET A 114 0.19 -7.13 13.30
C MET A 114 0.85 -7.74 14.54
N GLY A 115 1.60 -6.96 15.31
CA GLY A 115 2.33 -7.44 16.48
C GLY A 115 2.10 -6.61 17.73
N ILE A 116 2.23 -7.24 18.90
CA ILE A 116 2.33 -6.59 20.22
C ILE A 116 3.81 -6.40 20.52
N PHE A 117 4.25 -5.17 20.62
CA PHE A 117 5.65 -4.81 20.85
C PHE A 117 5.89 -4.34 22.29
N ALA A 118 7.04 -4.71 22.82
CA ALA A 118 7.48 -4.29 24.16
C ALA A 118 7.65 -2.77 24.24
N GLY A 119 7.09 -2.19 25.29
CA GLY A 119 7.35 -0.82 25.69
C GLY A 119 8.16 -0.82 26.99
N THR A 120 7.55 -0.37 28.09
CA THR A 120 8.14 -0.44 29.43
C THR A 120 8.01 -1.82 30.09
N ALA A 121 7.09 -2.68 29.60
CA ALA A 121 6.98 -4.09 29.98
C ALA A 121 7.75 -4.95 28.95
N ALA A 122 8.65 -5.80 29.44
CA ALA A 122 9.49 -6.64 28.59
C ALA A 122 8.81 -7.96 28.17
N SER A 123 7.65 -8.27 28.74
CA SER A 123 6.80 -9.42 28.37
C SER A 123 5.34 -9.12 28.69
N LEU A 124 4.42 -9.91 28.10
CA LEU A 124 2.98 -9.77 28.39
C LEU A 124 2.66 -10.03 29.88
N ALA A 125 3.42 -10.93 30.55
CA ALA A 125 3.26 -11.24 31.96
C ALA A 125 3.75 -10.13 32.92
N GLU A 126 4.56 -9.19 32.42
CA GLU A 126 5.09 -8.06 33.19
C GLU A 126 4.27 -6.77 33.04
N ILE A 127 3.17 -6.82 32.26
CA ILE A 127 2.28 -5.67 32.14
C ILE A 127 1.64 -5.43 33.52
N PRO A 128 1.82 -4.24 34.13
CA PRO A 128 1.25 -3.96 35.44
C PRO A 128 -0.25 -3.73 35.37
N GLU A 129 -0.93 -3.85 36.53
CA GLU A 129 -2.30 -3.37 36.67
C GLU A 129 -2.38 -1.87 36.30
N GLY A 130 -3.36 -1.47 35.50
CA GLY A 130 -3.48 -0.13 34.92
C GLY A 130 -2.43 0.18 33.84
N GLY A 131 -1.76 -0.85 33.32
CA GLY A 131 -0.76 -0.69 32.25
C GLY A 131 -1.35 -0.04 31.00
N LYS A 132 -0.57 0.85 30.38
CA LYS A 132 -0.96 1.56 29.15
C LYS A 132 -0.69 0.71 27.93
N VAL A 133 -1.70 0.52 27.09
CA VAL A 133 -1.61 -0.24 25.84
C VAL A 133 -1.98 0.68 24.67
N GLY A 134 -1.02 0.98 23.81
CA GLY A 134 -1.27 1.76 22.59
C GLY A 134 -1.87 0.90 21.49
N ILE A 135 -2.90 1.40 20.81
CA ILE A 135 -3.50 0.77 19.63
C ILE A 135 -3.75 1.81 18.53
N PRO A 136 -3.86 1.41 17.23
CA PRO A 136 -4.27 2.32 16.17
C PRO A 136 -5.63 2.96 16.43
N ASN A 137 -5.78 4.23 16.04
CA ASN A 137 -7.02 5.01 16.27
C ASN A 137 -8.07 4.87 15.16
N ASP A 138 -7.73 4.25 14.03
CA ASP A 138 -8.72 3.95 13.00
C ASP A 138 -9.54 2.71 13.37
N GLY A 139 -10.81 2.68 12.95
CA GLY A 139 -11.77 1.68 13.40
C GLY A 139 -11.37 0.25 13.03
N THR A 140 -10.71 0.05 11.89
CA THR A 140 -10.37 -1.29 11.41
C THR A 140 -9.09 -1.84 12.05
N ASN A 141 -8.02 -1.04 12.11
CA ASN A 141 -6.78 -1.47 12.78
C ASN A 141 -6.93 -1.45 14.30
N GLY A 142 -7.74 -0.55 14.88
CA GLY A 142 -8.09 -0.57 16.29
C GLY A 142 -8.83 -1.85 16.69
N GLY A 143 -9.84 -2.24 15.92
CA GLY A 143 -10.56 -3.50 16.12
C GLY A 143 -9.66 -4.73 15.98
N ARG A 144 -8.81 -4.76 14.96
CA ARG A 144 -7.78 -5.78 14.75
C ARG A 144 -6.82 -5.88 15.93
N ALA A 145 -6.38 -4.73 16.46
CA ALA A 145 -5.51 -4.69 17.64
C ALA A 145 -6.20 -5.26 18.89
N LEU A 146 -7.47 -4.94 19.12
CA LEU A 146 -8.24 -5.50 20.23
C LEU A 146 -8.40 -7.01 20.11
N LEU A 147 -8.65 -7.55 18.92
CA LEU A 147 -8.69 -8.98 18.67
C LEU A 147 -7.34 -9.67 18.98
N LEU A 148 -6.22 -9.03 18.66
CA LEU A 148 -4.90 -9.56 19.00
C LEU A 148 -4.64 -9.54 20.51
N LEU A 149 -5.09 -8.52 21.22
CA LEU A 149 -5.04 -8.47 22.71
C LEU A 149 -5.89 -9.56 23.33
N GLU A 150 -7.10 -9.81 22.81
CA GLU A 150 -7.97 -10.90 23.24
C GLU A 150 -7.34 -12.27 23.01
N ALA A 151 -6.80 -12.51 21.82
CA ALA A 151 -6.13 -13.76 21.47
C ALA A 151 -4.96 -14.10 22.41
N ASN A 152 -4.37 -13.08 23.06
CA ASN A 152 -3.31 -13.22 24.04
C ASN A 152 -3.81 -13.16 25.50
N GLY A 153 -5.12 -13.19 25.74
CA GLY A 153 -5.73 -13.27 27.08
C GLY A 153 -5.60 -11.99 27.91
N LEU A 154 -5.32 -10.84 27.30
CA LEU A 154 -5.19 -9.56 27.98
C LEU A 154 -6.54 -8.89 28.24
N ILE A 155 -7.51 -9.13 27.36
CA ILE A 155 -8.90 -8.65 27.46
C ILE A 155 -9.84 -9.74 26.95
N THR A 156 -11.15 -9.58 27.17
CA THR A 156 -12.20 -10.37 26.51
C THR A 156 -13.15 -9.39 25.82
N LEU A 157 -13.50 -9.67 24.58
CA LEU A 157 -14.41 -8.87 23.78
C LEU A 157 -15.81 -9.49 23.74
N ASN A 158 -16.81 -8.66 23.44
CA ASN A 158 -18.13 -9.14 23.05
C ASN A 158 -17.98 -9.94 21.72
N PRO A 159 -18.34 -11.24 21.69
CA PRO A 159 -18.15 -12.07 20.50
C PRO A 159 -18.96 -11.60 19.26
N GLU A 160 -20.00 -10.78 19.46
CA GLU A 160 -20.79 -10.20 18.36
C GLU A 160 -20.07 -9.02 17.67
N ALA A 161 -19.00 -8.45 18.26
CA ALA A 161 -18.31 -7.28 17.73
C ALA A 161 -17.45 -7.65 16.49
N GLY A 162 -16.84 -8.82 16.45
CA GLY A 162 -16.01 -9.30 15.34
C GLY A 162 -14.88 -8.32 14.99
N ILE A 163 -14.62 -8.15 13.70
CA ILE A 163 -13.55 -7.25 13.19
C ILE A 163 -13.84 -5.75 13.40
N SER A 164 -15.06 -5.40 13.79
CA SER A 164 -15.47 -4.01 14.07
C SER A 164 -15.43 -3.69 15.58
N ALA A 165 -14.76 -4.52 16.36
CA ALA A 165 -14.65 -4.34 17.82
C ALA A 165 -14.05 -2.96 18.17
N THR A 166 -14.64 -2.35 19.18
CA THR A 166 -14.20 -1.08 19.78
C THR A 166 -13.88 -1.28 21.25
N LYS A 167 -13.29 -0.29 21.90
CA LYS A 167 -13.07 -0.35 23.38
C LYS A 167 -14.35 -0.53 24.18
N LEU A 168 -15.52 -0.18 23.62
CA LEU A 168 -16.82 -0.36 24.27
C LEU A 168 -17.26 -1.83 24.29
N ASP A 169 -16.65 -2.65 23.45
CA ASP A 169 -16.93 -4.08 23.36
C ASP A 169 -16.07 -4.93 24.31
N ILE A 170 -15.17 -4.30 25.08
CA ILE A 170 -14.39 -4.98 26.12
C ILE A 170 -15.32 -5.36 27.28
N ILE A 171 -15.55 -6.66 27.48
CA ILE A 171 -16.40 -7.18 28.56
C ILE A 171 -15.59 -7.62 29.79
N GLU A 172 -14.30 -7.97 29.60
CA GLU A 172 -13.37 -8.25 30.71
C GLU A 172 -12.02 -7.58 30.42
N ASN A 173 -11.46 -6.98 31.47
CA ASN A 173 -10.15 -6.34 31.47
C ASN A 173 -9.47 -6.62 32.83
N PRO A 174 -8.90 -7.83 33.02
CA PRO A 174 -8.45 -8.28 34.33
C PRO A 174 -7.34 -7.42 34.93
N LEU A 175 -6.53 -6.80 34.11
CA LEU A 175 -5.43 -5.92 34.54
C LEU A 175 -5.84 -4.44 34.58
N ASN A 176 -7.11 -4.10 34.34
CA ASN A 176 -7.57 -2.72 34.24
C ASN A 176 -6.73 -1.89 33.25
N LEU A 177 -6.33 -2.48 32.11
CA LEU A 177 -5.48 -1.85 31.10
C LEU A 177 -6.09 -0.55 30.59
N GLU A 178 -5.26 0.50 30.49
CA GLU A 178 -5.62 1.76 29.84
C GLU A 178 -5.35 1.63 28.33
N ILE A 179 -6.40 1.41 27.53
CA ILE A 179 -6.28 1.30 26.08
C ILE A 179 -6.28 2.73 25.47
N ILE A 180 -5.17 3.09 24.81
CA ILE A 180 -4.91 4.42 24.28
C ILE A 180 -4.90 4.36 22.74
N ASP A 181 -5.88 5.05 22.13
CA ASP A 181 -5.94 5.20 20.68
C ASP A 181 -4.90 6.24 20.22
N MET A 182 -4.08 5.88 19.25
CA MET A 182 -3.04 6.74 18.69
C MET A 182 -2.99 6.58 17.17
N GLU A 183 -2.55 7.63 16.48
CA GLU A 183 -2.17 7.48 15.06
C GLU A 183 -1.20 6.32 14.91
N ALA A 184 -1.48 5.41 13.97
CA ALA A 184 -0.70 4.17 13.80
C ALA A 184 0.80 4.45 13.61
N ALA A 185 1.14 5.51 12.87
CA ALA A 185 2.53 5.96 12.67
C ALA A 185 3.23 6.46 13.96
N GLN A 186 2.47 6.82 15.00
CA GLN A 186 3.02 7.33 16.26
C GLN A 186 3.33 6.22 17.28
N LEU A 187 2.71 5.07 17.14
CA LEU A 187 2.83 3.96 18.10
C LEU A 187 4.27 3.50 18.33
N PRO A 188 5.12 3.29 17.30
CA PRO A 188 6.50 2.86 17.51
C PRO A 188 7.31 3.87 18.34
N MET A 189 7.08 5.17 18.14
CA MET A 189 7.80 6.24 18.85
C MET A 189 7.31 6.42 20.29
N SER A 190 6.11 5.92 20.60
CA SER A 190 5.48 6.08 21.92
C SER A 190 5.76 4.90 22.86
N LEU A 191 6.50 3.87 22.42
CA LEU A 191 6.78 2.66 23.21
C LEU A 191 7.38 2.97 24.59
N GLY A 192 8.21 4.03 24.70
CA GLY A 192 8.81 4.44 25.97
C GLY A 192 7.81 4.91 27.02
N ASP A 193 6.60 5.32 26.64
CA ASP A 193 5.53 5.82 27.50
C ASP A 193 4.38 4.82 27.69
N LEU A 194 4.44 3.68 27.00
CA LEU A 194 3.45 2.61 27.00
C LEU A 194 4.02 1.35 27.66
N SER A 195 3.17 0.54 28.26
CA SER A 195 3.57 -0.79 28.71
C SER A 195 3.87 -1.68 27.52
N VAL A 196 2.97 -1.69 26.55
CA VAL A 196 3.10 -2.34 25.24
C VAL A 196 2.32 -1.53 24.18
N ALA A 197 2.58 -1.77 22.90
CA ALA A 197 1.76 -1.26 21.83
C ALA A 197 1.47 -2.33 20.78
N VAL A 198 0.29 -2.28 20.19
CA VAL A 198 -0.08 -3.11 19.04
C VAL A 198 0.20 -2.28 17.78
N ILE A 199 1.12 -2.75 16.94
CA ILE A 199 1.68 -1.97 15.85
C ILE A 199 1.54 -2.73 14.53
N ASN A 200 1.11 -2.02 13.48
CA ASN A 200 1.06 -2.53 12.11
C ASN A 200 2.48 -2.89 11.61
N GLY A 201 2.59 -3.98 10.82
CA GLY A 201 3.87 -4.51 10.36
C GLY A 201 4.75 -3.48 9.66
N ASN A 202 4.18 -2.70 8.73
CA ASN A 202 4.93 -1.67 8.01
C ASN A 202 5.52 -0.59 8.92
N PHE A 203 4.76 -0.07 9.91
CA PHE A 203 5.28 0.93 10.84
C PHE A 203 6.29 0.35 11.81
N ALA A 204 6.14 -0.92 12.21
CA ALA A 204 7.16 -1.62 12.99
C ALA A 204 8.49 -1.68 12.22
N MET A 205 8.46 -2.16 10.97
CA MET A 205 9.66 -2.25 10.11
C MET A 205 10.29 -0.89 9.82
N GLN A 206 9.50 0.15 9.52
CA GLN A 206 9.99 1.51 9.28
C GLN A 206 10.76 2.10 10.48
N HIS A 207 10.43 1.67 11.70
CA HIS A 207 11.10 2.10 12.91
C HIS A 207 12.16 1.10 13.41
N GLY A 208 12.54 0.12 12.59
CA GLY A 208 13.58 -0.85 12.91
C GLY A 208 13.16 -1.86 13.98
N LEU A 209 11.87 -2.00 14.25
CA LEU A 209 11.34 -3.08 15.09
C LEU A 209 11.30 -4.37 14.26
N ASN A 210 11.93 -5.41 14.78
CA ASN A 210 11.84 -6.72 14.13
C ASN A 210 10.52 -7.40 14.55
N VAL A 211 9.69 -7.77 13.59
CA VAL A 211 8.44 -8.49 13.87
C VAL A 211 8.69 -9.80 14.62
N ALA A 212 9.85 -10.44 14.41
CA ALA A 212 10.24 -11.64 15.15
C ALA A 212 10.50 -11.39 16.65
N ASP A 213 10.76 -10.13 17.05
CA ASP A 213 10.99 -9.74 18.45
C ASP A 213 9.70 -9.24 19.13
N ALA A 214 8.57 -9.24 18.43
CA ALA A 214 7.28 -8.92 19.03
C ALA A 214 6.93 -9.91 20.13
N LEU A 215 6.26 -9.43 21.19
CA LEU A 215 5.79 -10.27 22.31
C LEU A 215 4.71 -11.28 21.87
N ALA A 216 3.93 -10.89 20.85
CA ALA A 216 2.98 -11.74 20.16
C ALA A 216 2.73 -11.16 18.76
N ILE A 217 2.42 -12.02 17.80
CA ILE A 217 2.03 -11.65 16.44
C ILE A 217 0.76 -12.38 16.02
N GLU A 218 0.05 -11.85 15.06
CA GLU A 218 -1.02 -12.58 14.40
C GLU A 218 -0.48 -13.83 13.68
N ALA A 219 -1.19 -14.94 13.81
CA ALA A 219 -0.82 -16.16 13.13
C ALA A 219 -1.02 -16.01 11.61
N ALA A 220 -0.03 -16.42 10.81
CA ALA A 220 -0.06 -16.30 9.35
C ALA A 220 -1.14 -17.17 8.68
N ASP A 221 -1.63 -18.20 9.36
CA ASP A 221 -2.71 -19.09 8.93
C ASP A 221 -4.08 -18.71 9.54
N SER A 222 -4.16 -17.54 10.17
CA SER A 222 -5.39 -17.03 10.79
C SER A 222 -6.33 -16.41 9.76
N LEU A 223 -7.61 -16.24 10.15
CA LEU A 223 -8.59 -15.45 9.40
C LEU A 223 -8.08 -14.01 9.13
N ALA A 224 -7.18 -13.50 9.99
CA ALA A 224 -6.56 -12.19 9.80
C ALA A 224 -5.73 -12.13 8.51
N ALA A 225 -4.98 -13.17 8.16
CA ALA A 225 -4.19 -13.20 6.93
C ALA A 225 -5.07 -13.08 5.66
N GLU A 226 -6.26 -13.70 5.67
CA GLU A 226 -7.22 -13.60 4.56
C GLU A 226 -7.91 -12.22 4.54
N THR A 227 -8.24 -11.67 5.72
CA THR A 227 -9.00 -10.42 5.86
C THR A 227 -8.16 -9.19 5.59
N TYR A 228 -6.91 -9.17 6.05
CA TYR A 228 -6.05 -7.98 6.05
C TYR A 228 -4.92 -8.05 5.01
N GLY A 229 -5.14 -8.78 3.91
CA GLY A 229 -4.23 -8.75 2.77
C GLY A 229 -4.11 -7.34 2.18
N ASN A 230 -2.87 -6.89 1.94
CA ASN A 230 -2.56 -5.59 1.37
C ASN A 230 -2.85 -5.57 -0.13
N ILE A 231 -3.55 -4.53 -0.56
CA ILE A 231 -4.11 -4.37 -1.89
C ILE A 231 -3.50 -3.19 -2.63
N VAL A 232 -3.48 -3.26 -3.94
CA VAL A 232 -3.39 -2.08 -4.80
C VAL A 232 -4.81 -1.55 -4.98
N SER A 233 -5.00 -0.24 -4.80
CA SER A 233 -6.29 0.41 -5.04
C SER A 233 -6.19 1.56 -6.02
N VAL A 234 -7.28 1.80 -6.74
CA VAL A 234 -7.46 2.87 -7.72
C VAL A 234 -8.78 3.59 -7.45
N LYS A 235 -8.98 4.74 -8.06
CA LYS A 235 -10.30 5.36 -8.10
C LYS A 235 -11.26 4.52 -8.93
N ALA A 236 -12.51 4.34 -8.48
CA ALA A 236 -13.52 3.59 -9.20
C ALA A 236 -13.72 4.15 -10.62
N GLY A 237 -13.69 3.26 -11.61
CA GLY A 237 -13.69 3.58 -13.04
C GLY A 237 -12.29 3.63 -13.65
N ASN A 238 -11.23 3.53 -12.84
CA ASN A 238 -9.83 3.50 -13.27
C ASN A 238 -9.21 2.10 -13.22
N GLU A 239 -10.00 1.05 -13.00
CA GLU A 239 -9.51 -0.33 -12.86
C GLU A 239 -8.81 -0.85 -14.13
N GLU A 240 -9.18 -0.29 -15.29
CA GLU A 240 -8.61 -0.63 -16.60
C GLU A 240 -7.68 0.46 -17.14
N LEU A 241 -7.15 1.36 -16.28
CA LEU A 241 -6.10 2.30 -16.71
C LEU A 241 -4.92 1.52 -17.29
N PRO A 242 -4.31 2.03 -18.39
CA PRO A 242 -3.13 1.41 -18.97
C PRO A 242 -2.04 1.20 -17.93
N GLY A 243 -1.49 -0.01 -17.86
CA GLY A 243 -0.43 -0.40 -16.92
C GLY A 243 -0.92 -1.03 -15.60
N ILE A 244 -2.20 -0.90 -15.23
CA ILE A 244 -2.71 -1.52 -13.98
C ILE A 244 -2.71 -3.05 -14.08
N ALA A 245 -3.10 -3.61 -15.22
CA ALA A 245 -3.08 -5.05 -15.42
C ALA A 245 -1.64 -5.61 -15.37
N GLU A 246 -0.70 -4.96 -16.01
CA GLU A 246 0.73 -5.29 -15.98
C GLU A 246 1.29 -5.16 -14.57
N LEU A 247 0.94 -4.09 -13.85
CA LEU A 247 1.33 -3.89 -12.45
C LEU A 247 0.89 -5.07 -11.59
N MET A 248 -0.39 -5.45 -11.67
CA MET A 248 -0.90 -6.57 -10.87
C MET A 248 -0.30 -7.91 -11.30
N GLN A 249 -0.09 -8.13 -12.60
CA GLN A 249 0.58 -9.31 -13.11
C GLN A 249 1.99 -9.47 -12.50
N VAL A 250 2.77 -8.41 -12.44
CA VAL A 250 4.12 -8.43 -11.87
C VAL A 250 4.09 -8.58 -10.35
N LEU A 251 3.26 -7.77 -9.65
CA LEU A 251 3.20 -7.81 -8.18
C LEU A 251 2.71 -9.14 -7.64
N GLN A 252 1.88 -9.87 -8.39
CA GLN A 252 1.42 -11.21 -8.06
C GLN A 252 2.27 -12.31 -8.70
N GLY A 253 3.40 -11.95 -9.32
CA GLY A 253 4.33 -12.88 -9.96
C GLY A 253 5.26 -13.58 -8.97
N GLU A 254 5.86 -14.69 -9.44
CA GLU A 254 6.80 -15.53 -8.65
C GLU A 254 8.04 -14.73 -8.21
N ALA A 255 8.56 -13.85 -9.07
CA ALA A 255 9.74 -13.02 -8.76
C ALA A 255 9.50 -12.10 -7.55
N ILE A 256 8.35 -11.47 -7.45
CA ILE A 256 7.99 -10.64 -6.30
C ILE A 256 7.71 -11.49 -5.06
N ALA A 257 7.07 -12.66 -5.21
CA ALA A 257 6.90 -13.58 -4.08
C ALA A 257 8.24 -14.05 -3.51
N GLU A 258 9.21 -14.36 -4.36
CA GLU A 258 10.58 -14.69 -3.94
C GLU A 258 11.30 -13.49 -3.29
N PHE A 259 11.16 -12.29 -3.86
CA PHE A 259 11.72 -11.09 -3.27
C PHE A 259 11.18 -10.87 -1.85
N ILE A 260 9.86 -10.97 -1.66
CA ILE A 260 9.21 -10.83 -0.36
C ILE A 260 9.75 -11.87 0.64
N ALA A 261 9.79 -13.15 0.24
CA ALA A 261 10.25 -14.23 1.11
C ALA A 261 11.70 -14.06 1.56
N ASN A 262 12.56 -13.63 0.64
CA ASN A 262 14.00 -13.47 0.89
C ASN A 262 14.33 -12.19 1.69
N THR A 263 13.52 -11.13 1.53
CA THR A 263 13.80 -9.81 2.13
C THR A 263 13.26 -9.70 3.55
N TYR A 264 12.01 -10.15 3.77
CA TYR A 264 11.30 -9.84 5.01
C TYR A 264 11.22 -10.97 6.03
N SER A 265 11.76 -12.18 5.72
CA SER A 265 11.87 -13.29 6.68
C SER A 265 10.56 -13.62 7.45
N GLY A 266 9.40 -13.48 6.80
CA GLY A 266 8.08 -13.74 7.39
C GLY A 266 7.38 -12.53 8.01
N ALA A 267 8.03 -11.36 8.10
CA ALA A 267 7.36 -10.11 8.49
C ALA A 267 6.39 -9.61 7.40
N VAL A 268 6.61 -10.05 6.16
CA VAL A 268 5.72 -9.86 5.01
C VAL A 268 5.55 -11.21 4.34
N VAL A 269 4.32 -11.58 4.00
CA VAL A 269 3.98 -12.88 3.41
C VAL A 269 3.25 -12.66 2.09
N SER A 270 3.80 -13.14 0.97
CA SER A 270 3.12 -13.06 -0.32
C SER A 270 1.80 -13.83 -0.29
N THR A 271 0.75 -13.28 -0.89
CA THR A 271 -0.52 -13.98 -1.12
C THR A 271 -0.52 -14.81 -2.40
N THR A 272 0.52 -14.70 -3.23
CA THR A 272 0.73 -15.56 -4.42
C THR A 272 1.02 -16.99 -3.97
N LYS A 273 0.28 -17.95 -4.55
CA LYS A 273 0.42 -19.39 -4.24
C LYS A 273 1.23 -20.09 -5.31
#